data_75d3e372f3858a6ed8149476bad04dba
#
_entry.id   75d3e372f3858a6ed8149476bad04dba
#
_cell.length_a   1.000
_cell.length_b   1.000
_cell.length_c   1.000
_cell.angle_alpha   90.00
_cell.angle_beta   90.00
_cell.angle_gamma   90.00
#
_symmetry.space_group_name_H-M   'P 1'
#
loop_
_entity.id
_entity.type
_entity.pdbx_description
1 polymer ?
#
loop_
_entity_poly.entity_id
_entity_poly.type
_entity_poly.pdbx_seq_one_letter_code
_entity_poly.pdbx_strand_id
1 'polypeptide(L)'
;MSGDDGASNPIGNILIIAITFIIAAVILSALLQMPALFDPTPPVVFEITKIRHVNDNGVLTYDSRVMLVNVGNDDFKNRNLMAKIYRNGVPLAFIIASMNGNDYIAHYHTKGVDIMGGPGCSGATWSPGEMLYIDFKDRTFHPDDSVRVEIF
;
A
#
# COMPACT_ATOMS: atom_id res chain seq x y z
N MET A 1 -36.26 -67.40 -13.21
CA MET A 1 -35.57 -66.43 -12.35
C MET A 1 -34.71 -65.62 -13.29
N SER A 2 -35.19 -64.47 -13.65
CA SER A 2 -34.56 -63.53 -14.59
C SER A 2 -33.87 -62.45 -13.74
N GLY A 3 -32.55 -62.32 -13.86
CA GLY A 3 -31.78 -61.39 -13.10
C GLY A 3 -31.91 -59.95 -13.66
N ASP A 4 -32.41 -59.09 -12.84
CA ASP A 4 -32.45 -57.62 -13.07
C ASP A 4 -31.11 -56.89 -12.69
N ASP A 5 -29.98 -57.60 -12.68
CA ASP A 5 -28.72 -57.11 -12.20
C ASP A 5 -27.92 -56.25 -13.22
N GLY A 6 -28.43 -56.12 -14.45
CA GLY A 6 -27.68 -55.46 -15.52
C GLY A 6 -27.88 -53.94 -15.63
N ALA A 7 -28.96 -53.38 -15.10
CA ALA A 7 -29.31 -51.98 -15.33
C ALA A 7 -28.88 -51.01 -14.20
N SER A 8 -28.63 -51.54 -12.99
CA SER A 8 -28.27 -50.70 -11.83
C SER A 8 -26.83 -50.14 -11.88
N ASN A 9 -25.91 -50.85 -12.52
CA ASN A 9 -24.50 -50.48 -12.57
C ASN A 9 -24.22 -49.26 -13.47
N PRO A 10 -24.77 -49.14 -14.70
CA PRO A 10 -24.56 -47.93 -15.51
C PRO A 10 -25.26 -46.69 -14.94
N ILE A 11 -26.44 -46.86 -14.30
CA ILE A 11 -27.14 -45.74 -13.67
C ILE A 11 -26.36 -45.21 -12.47
N GLY A 12 -25.78 -46.08 -11.65
CA GLY A 12 -24.91 -45.69 -10.52
C GLY A 12 -23.66 -44.91 -10.97
N ASN A 13 -23.02 -45.35 -12.05
CA ASN A 13 -21.87 -44.66 -12.61
C ASN A 13 -22.21 -43.26 -13.14
N ILE A 14 -23.34 -43.13 -13.85
CA ILE A 14 -23.80 -41.82 -14.34
C ILE A 14 -24.12 -40.90 -13.18
N LEU A 15 -24.73 -41.38 -12.11
CA LEU A 15 -25.06 -40.59 -10.93
C LEU A 15 -23.79 -40.07 -10.21
N ILE A 16 -22.79 -40.95 -10.05
CA ILE A 16 -21.50 -40.54 -9.44
C ILE A 16 -20.83 -39.46 -10.26
N ILE A 17 -20.77 -39.60 -11.58
CA ILE A 17 -20.20 -38.58 -12.46
C ILE A 17 -20.97 -37.27 -12.34
N ALA A 18 -22.28 -37.28 -12.36
CA ALA A 18 -23.12 -36.10 -12.22
C ALA A 18 -22.86 -35.35 -10.88
N ILE A 19 -22.82 -36.10 -9.77
CA ILE A 19 -22.52 -35.52 -8.43
C ILE A 19 -21.13 -34.94 -8.40
N THR A 20 -20.13 -35.60 -8.99
CA THR A 20 -18.75 -35.09 -9.05
C THR A 20 -18.67 -33.75 -9.79
N PHE A 21 -19.37 -33.61 -10.93
CA PHE A 21 -19.44 -32.36 -11.67
C PHE A 21 -20.11 -31.23 -10.88
N ILE A 22 -21.21 -31.55 -10.18
CA ILE A 22 -21.93 -30.57 -9.35
C ILE A 22 -21.00 -30.07 -8.22
N ILE A 23 -20.33 -30.99 -7.50
CA ILE A 23 -19.42 -30.62 -6.42
C ILE A 23 -18.25 -29.80 -6.96
N ALA A 24 -17.66 -30.20 -8.07
CA ALA A 24 -16.57 -29.45 -8.71
C ALA A 24 -17.01 -28.03 -9.11
N ALA A 25 -18.21 -27.87 -9.67
CA ALA A 25 -18.76 -26.57 -10.04
C ALA A 25 -19.02 -25.69 -8.82
N VAL A 26 -19.52 -26.25 -7.72
CA VAL A 26 -19.73 -25.52 -6.46
C VAL A 26 -18.39 -25.05 -5.86
N ILE A 27 -17.40 -25.92 -5.81
CA ILE A 27 -16.06 -25.57 -5.31
C ILE A 27 -15.42 -24.49 -6.18
N LEU A 28 -15.49 -24.63 -7.50
CA LEU A 28 -14.95 -23.64 -8.43
C LEU A 28 -15.66 -22.28 -8.27
N SER A 29 -16.98 -22.27 -8.14
CA SER A 29 -17.72 -21.02 -7.93
C SER A 29 -17.38 -20.36 -6.60
N ALA A 30 -17.16 -21.12 -5.54
CA ALA A 30 -16.72 -20.62 -4.24
C ALA A 30 -15.30 -20.02 -4.32
N LEU A 31 -14.38 -20.67 -5.03
CA LEU A 31 -13.02 -20.16 -5.25
C LEU A 31 -13.00 -18.85 -6.05
N LEU A 32 -13.84 -18.75 -7.08
CA LEU A 32 -13.95 -17.53 -7.89
C LEU A 32 -14.59 -16.34 -7.15
N GLN A 33 -15.34 -16.62 -6.08
CA GLN A 33 -15.94 -15.59 -5.22
C GLN A 33 -15.03 -15.16 -4.05
N MET A 34 -13.80 -15.70 -3.94
CA MET A 34 -12.81 -15.35 -2.95
C MET A 34 -11.65 -14.54 -3.57
N PRO A 35 -11.86 -13.31 -4.05
CA PRO A 35 -10.80 -12.51 -4.67
C PRO A 35 -9.66 -12.21 -3.66
N ALA A 36 -9.98 -12.13 -2.38
CA ALA A 36 -9.02 -11.80 -1.31
C ALA A 36 -7.91 -12.86 -1.08
N LEU A 37 -8.09 -14.09 -1.56
CA LEU A 37 -7.06 -15.14 -1.45
C LEU A 37 -6.00 -15.05 -2.55
N PHE A 38 -6.26 -14.29 -3.61
CA PHE A 38 -5.40 -14.19 -4.78
C PHE A 38 -4.97 -12.75 -5.09
N ASP A 39 -5.35 -11.80 -4.25
CA ASP A 39 -4.85 -10.42 -4.35
C ASP A 39 -3.70 -10.25 -3.33
N PRO A 40 -2.44 -10.49 -3.74
CA PRO A 40 -1.31 -10.26 -2.88
C PRO A 40 -1.20 -8.75 -2.66
N THR A 41 -1.87 -8.24 -1.61
CA THR A 41 -1.56 -6.90 -1.16
C THR A 41 -0.06 -6.87 -0.86
N PRO A 42 0.72 -6.07 -1.56
CA PRO A 42 2.14 -5.99 -1.28
C PRO A 42 2.33 -5.65 0.20
N PRO A 43 3.32 -6.27 0.87
CA PRO A 43 3.57 -5.97 2.27
C PRO A 43 3.79 -4.46 2.42
N VAL A 44 3.09 -3.85 3.37
CA VAL A 44 3.33 -2.45 3.72
C VAL A 44 4.73 -2.36 4.31
N VAL A 45 5.61 -1.65 3.63
CA VAL A 45 7.00 -1.45 4.07
C VAL A 45 7.15 -0.10 4.73
N PHE A 46 6.36 0.88 4.32
CA PHE A 46 6.38 2.23 4.87
C PHE A 46 5.00 2.61 5.37
N GLU A 47 4.93 3.19 6.55
CA GLU A 47 3.68 3.59 7.19
C GLU A 47 3.69 5.08 7.49
N ILE A 48 2.56 5.76 7.27
CA ILE A 48 2.33 7.11 7.75
C ILE A 48 1.92 7.02 9.22
N THR A 49 2.81 7.43 10.10
CA THR A 49 2.55 7.38 11.55
C THR A 49 1.83 8.62 12.07
N LYS A 50 2.03 9.75 11.41
CA LYS A 50 1.42 11.02 11.83
C LYS A 50 1.38 12.02 10.68
N ILE A 51 0.28 12.78 10.63
CA ILE A 51 0.17 14.01 9.84
C ILE A 51 0.00 15.16 10.83
N ARG A 52 0.82 16.18 10.68
CA ARG A 52 0.84 17.33 11.57
C ARG A 52 0.30 18.58 10.86
N HIS A 53 -0.55 19.33 11.55
CA HIS A 53 -1.15 20.57 11.04
C HIS A 53 -0.88 21.77 11.96
N VAL A 54 -0.06 21.59 12.99
CA VAL A 54 0.28 22.61 13.98
C VAL A 54 1.77 22.87 13.97
N ASN A 55 2.18 24.11 14.21
CA ASN A 55 3.59 24.45 14.40
C ASN A 55 4.13 23.92 15.74
N ASP A 56 5.42 24.17 16.02
CA ASP A 56 6.08 23.71 17.24
C ASP A 56 5.49 24.31 18.52
N ASN A 57 4.79 25.45 18.42
CA ASN A 57 4.07 26.09 19.53
C ASN A 57 2.63 25.59 19.69
N GLY A 58 2.21 24.58 18.91
CA GLY A 58 0.85 24.02 18.99
C GLY A 58 -0.23 24.88 18.31
N VAL A 59 0.14 25.94 17.62
CA VAL A 59 -0.82 26.78 16.90
C VAL A 59 -1.18 26.12 15.56
N LEU A 60 -2.46 26.08 15.23
CA LEU A 60 -2.95 25.56 13.95
C LEU A 60 -2.52 26.52 12.83
N THR A 61 -1.49 26.15 12.10
CA THR A 61 -0.95 26.91 10.94
C THR A 61 -1.20 26.19 9.63
N TYR A 62 -1.81 24.99 9.70
CA TYR A 62 -1.88 24.05 8.56
C TYR A 62 -0.49 23.69 8.03
N ASP A 63 0.51 23.62 8.93
CA ASP A 63 1.82 23.04 8.68
C ASP A 63 1.65 21.58 8.28
N SER A 64 1.79 21.32 6.99
CA SER A 64 1.46 20.02 6.41
C SER A 64 2.69 19.10 6.45
N ARG A 65 2.97 18.55 7.63
CA ARG A 65 4.07 17.59 7.82
C ARG A 65 3.55 16.17 7.84
N VAL A 66 4.08 15.31 6.97
CA VAL A 66 3.82 13.86 6.94
C VAL A 66 5.03 13.13 7.51
N MET A 67 4.79 12.27 8.50
CA MET A 67 5.80 11.43 9.13
C MET A 67 5.63 9.98 8.67
N LEU A 68 6.71 9.41 8.15
CA LEU A 68 6.80 8.05 7.63
C LEU A 68 7.79 7.24 8.45
N VAL A 69 7.52 5.96 8.63
CA VAL A 69 8.45 5.00 9.27
C VAL A 69 8.62 3.80 8.35
N ASN A 70 9.84 3.32 8.24
CA ASN A 70 10.10 2.01 7.64
C ASN A 70 9.69 0.93 8.66
N VAL A 71 8.57 0.28 8.40
CA VAL A 71 8.04 -0.83 9.23
C VAL A 71 8.46 -2.20 8.68
N GLY A 72 9.18 -2.22 7.57
CA GLY A 72 9.78 -3.43 7.00
C GLY A 72 10.98 -3.92 7.80
N ASN A 73 11.61 -4.98 7.30
CA ASN A 73 12.80 -5.57 7.90
C ASN A 73 14.10 -5.26 7.15
N ASP A 74 14.01 -4.55 6.02
CA ASP A 74 15.13 -4.30 5.13
C ASP A 74 15.56 -2.83 5.12
N ASP A 75 16.85 -2.63 4.85
CA ASP A 75 17.42 -1.32 4.58
C ASP A 75 17.19 -0.92 3.13
N PHE A 76 16.72 0.29 2.91
CA PHE A 76 16.51 0.84 1.56
C PHE A 76 17.48 2.00 1.29
N LYS A 77 18.09 1.99 0.10
CA LYS A 77 18.95 3.10 -0.32
C LYS A 77 18.09 4.31 -0.67
N ASN A 78 18.21 5.39 0.10
CA ASN A 78 17.42 6.62 -0.04
C ASN A 78 17.43 7.21 -1.45
N ARG A 79 18.57 7.14 -2.15
CA ARG A 79 18.70 7.64 -3.53
C ARG A 79 17.89 6.86 -4.55
N ASN A 80 17.55 5.62 -4.24
CA ASN A 80 16.81 4.74 -5.14
C ASN A 80 15.30 4.81 -4.91
N LEU A 81 14.86 5.48 -3.84
CA LEU A 81 13.46 5.62 -3.49
C LEU A 81 12.91 6.94 -4.03
N MET A 82 11.77 6.84 -4.67
CA MET A 82 10.96 7.98 -5.10
C MET A 82 9.62 7.94 -4.41
N ALA A 83 8.98 9.10 -4.21
CA ALA A 83 7.65 9.14 -3.62
C ALA A 83 6.68 9.98 -4.45
N LYS A 84 5.47 9.45 -4.59
CA LYS A 84 4.32 10.12 -5.17
C LYS A 84 3.24 10.26 -4.10
N ILE A 85 2.66 11.43 -3.98
CA ILE A 85 1.77 11.77 -2.90
C ILE A 85 0.40 12.12 -3.46
N TYR A 86 -0.63 11.65 -2.77
CA TYR A 86 -2.02 11.85 -3.14
C TYR A 86 -2.78 12.52 -2.00
N ARG A 87 -3.66 13.46 -2.35
CA ARG A 87 -4.63 14.06 -1.47
C ARG A 87 -6.03 13.74 -1.96
N ASN A 88 -6.85 13.10 -1.14
CA ASN A 88 -8.21 12.69 -1.49
C ASN A 88 -8.30 11.90 -2.81
N GLY A 89 -7.31 10.99 -3.02
CA GLY A 89 -7.20 10.17 -4.23
C GLY A 89 -6.60 10.88 -5.46
N VAL A 90 -6.38 12.20 -5.39
CA VAL A 90 -5.80 12.98 -6.50
C VAL A 90 -4.29 13.15 -6.26
N PRO A 91 -3.42 12.81 -7.25
CA PRO A 91 -2.00 13.00 -7.12
C PRO A 91 -1.65 14.49 -7.03
N LEU A 92 -0.72 14.83 -6.16
CA LEU A 92 -0.11 16.17 -6.15
C LEU A 92 0.73 16.36 -7.42
N ALA A 93 0.88 17.61 -7.86
CA ALA A 93 1.51 17.95 -9.14
C ALA A 93 3.05 17.79 -9.14
N PHE A 94 3.60 16.96 -8.25
CA PHE A 94 5.03 16.71 -8.13
C PHE A 94 5.33 15.27 -7.69
N ILE A 95 6.57 14.85 -7.94
CA ILE A 95 7.15 13.60 -7.46
C ILE A 95 8.43 13.94 -6.71
N ILE A 96 8.64 13.31 -5.55
CA ILE A 96 9.90 13.38 -4.84
C ILE A 96 10.85 12.38 -5.52
N ALA A 97 11.85 12.89 -6.19
CA ALA A 97 12.75 12.08 -7.03
C ALA A 97 13.81 11.31 -6.22
N SER A 98 14.02 11.64 -4.96
CA SER A 98 14.92 10.96 -4.04
C SER A 98 14.45 11.15 -2.61
N MET A 99 14.48 10.08 -1.81
CA MET A 99 14.21 10.15 -0.37
C MET A 99 15.47 10.48 0.44
N ASN A 100 16.57 10.86 -0.20
CA ASN A 100 17.77 11.34 0.46
C ASN A 100 17.66 12.84 0.74
N GLY A 101 17.51 13.21 2.01
CA GLY A 101 17.39 14.61 2.43
C GLY A 101 18.61 15.46 2.11
N ASN A 102 19.80 14.86 1.98
CA ASN A 102 21.04 15.58 1.62
C ASN A 102 21.09 15.93 0.12
N ASP A 103 20.42 15.16 -0.73
CA ASP A 103 20.33 15.42 -2.17
C ASP A 103 19.13 16.32 -2.50
N TYR A 104 18.28 16.62 -1.50
CA TYR A 104 17.09 17.41 -1.66
C TYR A 104 17.41 18.91 -1.62
N ILE A 105 17.27 19.56 -2.77
CA ILE A 105 17.41 21.02 -2.88
C ILE A 105 16.01 21.60 -3.09
N ALA A 106 15.47 22.21 -2.03
CA ALA A 106 14.10 22.70 -1.96
C ALA A 106 13.66 23.60 -3.14
N HIS A 107 14.59 24.31 -3.75
CA HIS A 107 14.27 25.28 -4.81
C HIS A 107 14.14 24.69 -6.21
N TYR A 108 14.63 23.49 -6.44
CA TYR A 108 14.72 22.95 -7.81
C TYR A 108 13.81 21.74 -8.08
N HIS A 109 13.35 21.04 -7.06
CA HIS A 109 12.75 19.71 -7.29
C HIS A 109 11.26 19.59 -7.03
N THR A 110 10.62 20.48 -6.25
CA THR A 110 9.21 20.30 -5.94
C THR A 110 8.48 21.59 -5.61
N LYS A 111 7.47 21.87 -6.37
CA LYS A 111 6.58 23.03 -6.13
C LYS A 111 5.69 22.88 -4.87
N GLY A 112 5.93 21.91 -4.01
CA GLY A 112 5.04 21.62 -2.87
C GLY A 112 5.73 21.11 -1.61
N VAL A 113 6.99 20.66 -1.70
CA VAL A 113 7.76 20.19 -0.53
C VAL A 113 8.77 21.27 -0.12
N ASP A 114 8.81 21.61 1.16
CA ASP A 114 9.76 22.57 1.70
C ASP A 114 11.02 21.89 2.22
N ILE A 115 10.89 20.88 3.07
CA ILE A 115 12.02 20.18 3.70
C ILE A 115 11.69 18.69 3.83
N MET A 116 12.73 17.86 3.73
CA MET A 116 12.74 16.49 4.23
C MET A 116 13.77 16.36 5.35
N GLY A 117 13.44 15.60 6.40
CA GLY A 117 14.32 15.43 7.55
C GLY A 117 14.04 14.15 8.32
N GLY A 118 14.82 13.94 9.36
CA GLY A 118 14.75 12.75 10.20
C GLY A 118 15.85 11.73 9.90
N PRO A 119 16.05 10.74 10.79
CA PRO A 119 17.08 9.71 10.62
C PRO A 119 16.96 8.97 9.29
N GLY A 120 15.74 8.64 8.89
CA GLY A 120 15.46 7.87 7.68
C GLY A 120 15.86 8.52 6.36
N CYS A 121 16.13 9.86 6.33
CA CYS A 121 16.60 10.53 5.11
C CYS A 121 17.97 11.17 5.24
N SER A 122 18.55 11.22 6.44
CA SER A 122 19.82 11.91 6.69
C SER A 122 21.04 11.09 6.27
N GLY A 123 20.87 9.78 6.07
CA GLY A 123 21.92 8.84 5.68
C GLY A 123 21.77 8.35 4.22
N ALA A 124 22.61 7.40 3.87
CA ALA A 124 22.55 6.73 2.57
C ALA A 124 21.37 5.72 2.49
N THR A 125 20.94 5.21 3.64
CA THR A 125 19.92 4.17 3.78
C THR A 125 18.82 4.62 4.74
N TRP A 126 17.63 4.10 4.54
CA TRP A 126 16.48 4.19 5.45
C TRP A 126 16.28 2.83 6.10
N SER A 127 16.72 2.70 7.35
CA SER A 127 16.71 1.45 8.08
C SER A 127 15.37 1.18 8.79
N PRO A 128 15.08 -0.09 9.14
CA PRO A 128 13.90 -0.47 9.91
C PRO A 128 13.73 0.36 11.19
N GLY A 129 12.51 0.85 11.43
CA GLY A 129 12.18 1.68 12.59
C GLY A 129 12.60 3.14 12.50
N GLU A 130 13.36 3.55 11.50
CA GLU A 130 13.74 4.94 11.33
C GLU A 130 12.58 5.77 10.78
N MET A 131 12.46 6.99 11.31
CA MET A 131 11.46 7.96 10.90
C MET A 131 12.03 8.94 9.88
N LEU A 132 11.22 9.25 8.88
CA LEU A 132 11.43 10.30 7.91
C LEU A 132 10.22 11.23 7.94
N TYR A 133 10.44 12.53 7.90
CA TYR A 133 9.36 13.48 7.73
C TYR A 133 9.52 14.30 6.44
N ILE A 134 8.38 14.66 5.87
CA ILE A 134 8.27 15.51 4.70
C ILE A 134 7.43 16.71 5.11
N ASP A 135 8.01 17.90 5.06
CA ASP A 135 7.31 19.17 5.23
C ASP A 135 6.83 19.66 3.87
N PHE A 136 5.57 19.88 3.79
CA PHE A 136 4.92 20.49 2.63
C PHE A 136 4.67 21.96 2.93
N LYS A 137 4.43 22.73 1.88
CA LYS A 137 3.95 24.10 2.05
C LYS A 137 2.66 24.09 2.87
N ASP A 138 2.51 25.11 3.70
CA ASP A 138 1.32 25.31 4.51
C ASP A 138 0.04 25.17 3.66
N ARG A 139 -0.97 24.56 4.25
CA ARG A 139 -2.29 24.28 3.63
C ARG A 139 -2.28 23.27 2.49
N THR A 140 -1.19 22.52 2.31
CA THR A 140 -1.20 21.39 1.35
C THR A 140 -2.17 20.32 1.79
N PHE A 141 -2.21 20.02 3.09
CA PHE A 141 -3.18 19.10 3.69
C PHE A 141 -4.01 19.80 4.76
N HIS A 142 -5.28 19.38 4.89
CA HIS A 142 -6.19 19.81 5.93
C HIS A 142 -6.54 18.61 6.84
N PRO A 143 -7.09 18.83 8.04
CA PRO A 143 -7.36 17.77 9.01
C PRO A 143 -8.22 16.61 8.49
N ASP A 144 -9.13 16.88 7.55
CA ASP A 144 -10.06 15.88 6.99
C ASP A 144 -9.57 15.24 5.68
N ASP A 145 -8.36 15.60 5.21
CA ASP A 145 -7.82 15.05 3.98
C ASP A 145 -7.33 13.62 4.17
N SER A 146 -7.65 12.77 3.19
CA SER A 146 -7.02 11.46 3.05
C SER A 146 -5.67 11.61 2.32
N VAL A 147 -4.61 11.18 2.96
CA VAL A 147 -3.24 11.25 2.42
C VAL A 147 -2.72 9.86 2.14
N ARG A 148 -2.25 9.64 0.92
CA ARG A 148 -1.57 8.40 0.50
C ARG A 148 -0.20 8.74 -0.07
N VAL A 149 0.80 8.00 0.36
CA VAL A 149 2.18 8.08 -0.14
C VAL A 149 2.52 6.75 -0.80
N GLU A 150 2.92 6.81 -2.05
CA GLU A 150 3.46 5.67 -2.79
C GLU A 150 4.96 5.84 -2.88
N ILE A 151 5.73 4.84 -2.41
CA ILE A 151 7.19 4.80 -2.47
C ILE A 151 7.57 3.66 -3.41
N PHE A 152 8.46 3.91 -4.36
CA PHE A 152 8.87 2.96 -5.39
C PHE A 152 10.32 3.18 -5.82
#